data_4cfc4894227a71dca480df7bef17808c
#
_entry.id   4cfc4894227a71dca480df7bef17808c
#
_cell.length_a   1.000
_cell.length_b   1.000
_cell.length_c   1.000
_cell.angle_alpha   90.00
_cell.angle_beta   90.00
_cell.angle_gamma   90.00
#
_symmetry.space_group_name_H-M   'P 1'
#
loop_
_entity.id
_entity.type
_entity.pdbx_description
1 polymer ?
#
loop_
_entity_poly.entity_id
_entity_poly.type
_entity_poly.pdbx_seq_one_letter_code
_entity_poly.pdbx_strand_id
1 'polypeptide(L)'
;HTRDALDKELGSENVKAFDFLAYQNGFARFLKTNDETIAVDLINQSLLVSCLDFGATHFLSGALSPVTLFTLNLLKKQNIKTLHWFYESYKRVPYWKEVVPGYDHFFAIQKGPLPEFCIRNGSRYHFLPTACSFFDTGTLSPERNYDAAFIGIPSKYRIEILESLAEQGFSLAIAGSGWKSYSGPLRGMILYDSWTDEKQSADILKNSRAGLNLSVDNPEGDNDTHISPRIYDILAAGCVLLTENVPLIYDSIPGCHFHAFSERENPGIKLRSILDNYSEEFSYADLNRSIVQKSHTYQNRVSELINLAE
;
A
#
# COMPACT_ATOMS: atom_id res chain seq x y z
N HIS A 1 7.21 -2.36 9.13
CA HIS A 1 7.37 -0.92 8.84
C HIS A 1 6.63 -0.03 9.83
N THR A 2 5.28 -0.10 9.91
CA THR A 2 4.51 0.74 10.83
C THR A 2 4.91 0.51 12.29
N ARG A 3 5.09 -0.75 12.70
CA ARG A 3 5.56 -1.10 14.04
C ARG A 3 6.95 -0.53 14.30
N ASP A 4 7.90 -0.77 13.41
CA ASP A 4 9.28 -0.30 13.58
C ASP A 4 9.34 1.24 13.68
N ALA A 5 8.50 1.93 12.90
CA ALA A 5 8.37 3.37 12.98
C ALA A 5 7.75 3.84 14.31
N LEU A 6 6.74 3.12 14.84
CA LEU A 6 6.16 3.39 16.16
C LEU A 6 7.17 3.14 17.26
N ASP A 7 7.89 2.00 17.23
CA ASP A 7 8.93 1.64 18.19
C ASP A 7 10.03 2.73 18.26
N LYS A 8 10.37 3.29 17.10
CA LYS A 8 11.38 4.36 17.01
C LYS A 8 10.87 5.71 17.52
N GLU A 9 9.59 6.03 17.30
CA GLU A 9 8.99 7.32 17.68
C GLU A 9 8.61 7.36 19.15
N LEU A 10 8.08 6.27 19.69
CA LEU A 10 7.49 6.21 21.03
C LEU A 10 8.35 5.46 22.04
N GLY A 11 9.37 4.72 21.60
CA GLY A 11 10.08 3.71 22.39
C GLY A 11 9.39 2.35 22.36
N SER A 12 10.18 1.29 22.19
CA SER A 12 9.63 -0.08 22.03
C SER A 12 8.87 -0.59 23.25
N GLU A 13 9.16 -0.06 24.43
CA GLU A 13 8.45 -0.35 25.70
C GLU A 13 7.03 0.22 25.72
N ASN A 14 6.76 1.25 24.91
CA ASN A 14 5.47 1.92 24.78
C ASN A 14 4.62 1.40 23.61
N VAL A 15 5.13 0.39 22.90
CA VAL A 15 4.45 -0.18 21.72
C VAL A 15 4.29 -1.69 21.86
N LYS A 16 3.05 -2.16 21.84
CA LYS A 16 2.74 -3.60 21.87
C LYS A 16 2.03 -4.00 20.58
N ALA A 17 2.64 -4.91 19.82
CA ALA A 17 2.01 -5.48 18.64
C ALA A 17 1.08 -6.64 19.01
N PHE A 18 -0.07 -6.71 18.36
CA PHE A 18 -1.01 -7.82 18.43
C PHE A 18 -1.16 -8.46 17.05
N ASP A 19 -0.63 -9.67 16.87
CA ASP A 19 -0.63 -10.37 15.59
C ASP A 19 -1.91 -11.19 15.41
N PHE A 20 -2.91 -10.61 14.74
CA PHE A 20 -4.18 -11.27 14.45
C PHE A 20 -4.02 -12.61 13.72
N LEU A 21 -3.10 -12.71 12.76
CA LEU A 21 -2.89 -13.93 11.99
C LEU A 21 -2.33 -15.06 12.84
N ALA A 22 -1.40 -14.75 13.76
CA ALA A 22 -0.88 -15.74 14.68
C ALA A 22 -1.98 -16.29 15.60
N TYR A 23 -2.85 -15.42 16.11
CA TYR A 23 -4.00 -15.83 16.93
C TYR A 23 -5.01 -16.63 16.11
N GLN A 24 -5.39 -16.19 14.92
CA GLN A 24 -6.32 -16.90 14.03
C GLN A 24 -5.81 -18.32 13.72
N ASN A 25 -4.54 -18.46 13.33
CA ASN A 25 -3.92 -19.74 13.05
C ASN A 25 -3.84 -20.63 14.32
N GLY A 26 -3.56 -20.04 15.48
CA GLY A 26 -3.54 -20.72 16.76
C GLY A 26 -4.91 -21.28 17.12
N PHE A 27 -5.95 -20.47 17.06
CA PHE A 27 -7.32 -20.88 17.37
C PHE A 27 -7.85 -21.91 16.38
N ALA A 28 -7.63 -21.75 15.06
CA ALA A 28 -8.01 -22.74 14.07
C ALA A 28 -7.42 -24.14 14.34
N ARG A 29 -6.14 -24.19 14.75
CA ARG A 29 -5.47 -25.45 15.12
C ARG A 29 -6.04 -26.04 16.42
N PHE A 30 -6.26 -25.21 17.43
CA PHE A 30 -6.74 -25.65 18.74
C PHE A 30 -8.18 -26.14 18.68
N LEU A 31 -9.06 -25.38 18.06
CA LEU A 31 -10.50 -25.68 17.98
C LEU A 31 -10.83 -26.75 16.94
N LYS A 32 -9.90 -27.06 16.03
CA LYS A 32 -10.14 -27.96 14.87
C LYS A 32 -11.40 -27.63 14.11
N THR A 33 -11.73 -26.36 14.01
CA THR A 33 -12.89 -25.83 13.31
C THR A 33 -12.46 -24.76 12.31
N ASN A 34 -13.21 -24.67 11.22
CA ASN A 34 -13.08 -23.57 10.23
C ASN A 34 -14.15 -22.49 10.47
N ASP A 35 -14.79 -22.49 11.64
CA ASP A 35 -15.76 -21.45 11.99
C ASP A 35 -15.04 -20.14 12.31
N GLU A 36 -15.05 -19.25 11.33
CA GLU A 36 -14.39 -17.95 11.41
C GLU A 36 -15.01 -17.06 12.51
N THR A 37 -16.30 -17.22 12.81
CA THR A 37 -17.00 -16.42 13.82
C THR A 37 -16.42 -16.68 15.21
N ILE A 38 -16.23 -17.94 15.56
CA ILE A 38 -15.63 -18.33 16.86
C ILE A 38 -14.20 -17.80 16.96
N ALA A 39 -13.42 -17.91 15.88
CA ALA A 39 -12.04 -17.40 15.85
C ALA A 39 -12.01 -15.88 16.03
N VAL A 40 -12.88 -15.14 15.37
CA VAL A 40 -13.00 -13.68 15.49
C VAL A 40 -13.37 -13.29 16.94
N ASP A 41 -14.32 -13.97 17.58
CA ASP A 41 -14.69 -13.69 18.96
C ASP A 41 -13.54 -13.88 19.93
N LEU A 42 -12.81 -14.99 19.82
CA LEU A 42 -11.65 -15.28 20.66
C LEU A 42 -10.50 -14.29 20.44
N ILE A 43 -10.27 -13.88 19.20
CA ILE A 43 -9.27 -12.85 18.85
C ILE A 43 -9.65 -11.53 19.53
N ASN A 44 -10.91 -11.11 19.45
CA ASN A 44 -11.37 -9.86 20.03
C ASN A 44 -11.30 -9.86 21.57
N GLN A 45 -11.63 -10.99 22.23
CA GLN A 45 -11.44 -11.14 23.67
C GLN A 45 -9.95 -11.07 24.05
N SER A 46 -9.08 -11.77 23.32
CA SER A 46 -7.63 -11.74 23.55
C SER A 46 -7.05 -10.32 23.34
N LEU A 47 -7.54 -9.59 22.36
CA LEU A 47 -7.16 -8.20 22.11
C LEU A 47 -7.52 -7.29 23.31
N LEU A 48 -8.75 -7.40 23.82
CA LEU A 48 -9.18 -6.62 24.99
C LEU A 48 -8.28 -6.86 26.20
N VAL A 49 -8.03 -8.13 26.53
CA VAL A 49 -7.12 -8.49 27.63
C VAL A 49 -5.72 -7.92 27.38
N SER A 50 -5.21 -8.06 26.15
CA SER A 50 -3.88 -7.54 25.79
C SER A 50 -3.77 -6.02 25.93
N CYS A 51 -4.80 -5.27 25.57
CA CYS A 51 -4.83 -3.81 25.73
C CYS A 51 -4.85 -3.42 27.22
N LEU A 52 -5.67 -4.08 28.02
CA LEU A 52 -5.80 -3.79 29.45
C LEU A 52 -4.51 -4.13 30.22
N ASP A 53 -3.95 -5.31 30.00
CA ASP A 53 -2.70 -5.77 30.65
C ASP A 53 -1.51 -4.88 30.31
N PHE A 54 -1.50 -4.32 29.09
CA PHE A 54 -0.45 -3.39 28.64
C PHE A 54 -0.66 -1.98 29.20
N GLY A 55 -1.86 -1.64 29.65
CA GLY A 55 -2.23 -0.27 30.01
C GLY A 55 -2.30 0.65 28.80
N ALA A 56 -2.82 0.14 27.66
CA ALA A 56 -2.89 0.89 26.44
C ALA A 56 -3.73 2.17 26.58
N THR A 57 -3.24 3.29 26.09
CA THR A 57 -3.97 4.54 25.93
C THR A 57 -4.53 4.72 24.52
N HIS A 58 -3.91 4.08 23.56
CA HIS A 58 -4.26 4.12 22.14
C HIS A 58 -4.27 2.71 21.55
N PHE A 59 -5.21 2.47 20.66
CA PHE A 59 -5.29 1.25 19.86
C PHE A 59 -5.30 1.62 18.38
N LEU A 60 -4.29 1.17 17.65
CA LEU A 60 -4.19 1.33 16.19
C LEU A 60 -4.39 -0.01 15.49
N SER A 61 -5.37 -0.10 14.59
CA SER A 61 -5.55 -1.25 13.71
C SER A 61 -5.24 -0.89 12.25
N GLY A 62 -4.69 -1.84 11.52
CA GLY A 62 -4.51 -1.75 10.07
C GLY A 62 -5.75 -2.24 9.33
N ALA A 63 -5.76 -2.08 8.02
CA ALA A 63 -6.80 -2.63 7.16
C ALA A 63 -6.93 -4.15 7.33
N LEU A 64 -8.14 -4.67 7.16
CA LEU A 64 -8.50 -6.08 7.27
C LEU A 64 -8.33 -6.70 8.68
N SER A 65 -8.07 -5.89 9.70
CA SER A 65 -8.06 -6.38 11.08
C SER A 65 -9.47 -6.82 11.49
N PRO A 66 -9.64 -8.03 12.04
CA PRO A 66 -10.95 -8.60 12.40
C PRO A 66 -11.50 -8.04 13.72
N VAL A 67 -11.40 -6.71 13.90
CA VAL A 67 -11.87 -6.04 15.13
C VAL A 67 -13.33 -5.66 14.97
N THR A 68 -14.16 -6.09 15.92
CA THR A 68 -15.59 -5.82 15.88
C THR A 68 -15.96 -4.45 16.47
N LEU A 69 -17.08 -3.88 16.02
CA LEU A 69 -17.63 -2.66 16.62
C LEU A 69 -17.86 -2.79 18.13
N PHE A 70 -18.27 -4.00 18.58
CA PHE A 70 -18.47 -4.27 20.00
C PHE A 70 -17.15 -4.09 20.77
N THR A 71 -16.05 -4.66 20.28
CA THR A 71 -14.72 -4.55 20.88
C THR A 71 -14.22 -3.12 20.92
N LEU A 72 -14.40 -2.37 19.83
CA LEU A 72 -14.04 -0.94 19.77
C LEU A 72 -14.79 -0.12 20.81
N ASN A 73 -16.10 -0.37 20.97
CA ASN A 73 -16.90 0.30 21.99
C ASN A 73 -16.45 -0.04 23.42
N LEU A 74 -15.97 -1.27 23.67
CA LEU A 74 -15.40 -1.62 24.98
C LEU A 74 -14.07 -0.91 25.23
N LEU A 75 -13.19 -0.81 24.22
CA LEU A 75 -11.93 -0.05 24.33
C LEU A 75 -12.21 1.43 24.67
N LYS A 76 -13.17 2.06 23.98
CA LYS A 76 -13.58 3.44 24.27
C LYS A 76 -14.11 3.62 25.70
N LYS A 77 -14.87 2.66 26.23
CA LYS A 77 -15.33 2.68 27.64
C LYS A 77 -14.17 2.61 28.65
N GLN A 78 -13.02 2.10 28.25
CA GLN A 78 -11.79 2.10 29.04
C GLN A 78 -10.92 3.34 28.78
N ASN A 79 -11.44 4.35 28.10
CA ASN A 79 -10.73 5.55 27.67
C ASN A 79 -9.52 5.26 26.75
N ILE A 80 -9.56 4.16 26.03
CA ILE A 80 -8.56 3.85 25.00
C ILE A 80 -8.99 4.48 23.68
N LYS A 81 -8.21 5.41 23.16
CA LYS A 81 -8.46 6.07 21.89
C LYS A 81 -8.28 5.09 20.74
N THR A 82 -9.23 5.00 19.84
CA THR A 82 -9.27 4.01 18.76
C THR A 82 -8.96 4.62 17.42
N LEU A 83 -7.94 4.08 16.74
CA LEU A 83 -7.42 4.55 15.46
C LEU A 83 -7.46 3.41 14.44
N HIS A 84 -7.77 3.74 13.19
CA HIS A 84 -7.72 2.80 12.08
C HIS A 84 -6.95 3.39 10.91
N TRP A 85 -6.00 2.63 10.35
CA TRP A 85 -5.34 3.00 9.10
C TRP A 85 -5.81 2.07 7.99
N PHE A 86 -6.69 2.61 7.13
CA PHE A 86 -7.33 1.92 6.03
C PHE A 86 -6.55 2.15 4.72
N TYR A 87 -5.78 1.15 4.32
CA TYR A 87 -4.95 1.19 3.11
C TYR A 87 -5.44 0.23 2.01
N GLU A 88 -6.76 -0.08 2.02
CA GLU A 88 -7.45 -0.87 1.02
C GLU A 88 -8.45 -0.02 0.22
N SER A 89 -8.92 -0.53 -0.92
CA SER A 89 -9.97 0.13 -1.68
C SER A 89 -11.31 0.07 -0.94
N TYR A 90 -11.92 1.22 -0.67
CA TYR A 90 -13.22 1.30 -0.01
C TYR A 90 -14.34 0.63 -0.82
N LYS A 91 -14.17 0.47 -2.13
CA LYS A 91 -15.13 -0.22 -3.01
C LYS A 91 -14.98 -1.73 -2.91
N ARG A 92 -13.75 -2.22 -2.89
CA ARG A 92 -13.45 -3.66 -2.87
C ARG A 92 -13.64 -4.29 -1.50
N VAL A 93 -13.43 -3.54 -0.44
CA VAL A 93 -13.42 -4.04 0.94
C VAL A 93 -14.38 -3.20 1.80
N PRO A 94 -15.69 -3.49 1.76
CA PRO A 94 -16.73 -2.60 2.33
C PRO A 94 -16.91 -2.67 3.85
N TYR A 95 -16.19 -3.55 4.59
CA TYR A 95 -16.35 -3.72 6.05
C TYR A 95 -16.17 -2.42 6.85
N TRP A 96 -15.42 -1.45 6.30
CA TRP A 96 -15.19 -0.17 6.94
C TRP A 96 -16.48 0.55 7.36
N LYS A 97 -17.58 0.34 6.63
CA LYS A 97 -18.88 0.91 6.95
C LYS A 97 -19.41 0.45 8.29
N GLU A 98 -19.08 -0.77 8.67
CA GLU A 98 -19.54 -1.39 9.92
C GLU A 98 -18.71 -0.92 11.11
N VAL A 99 -17.40 -0.69 10.92
CA VAL A 99 -16.48 -0.44 12.02
C VAL A 99 -16.15 1.03 12.24
N VAL A 100 -16.33 1.90 11.24
CA VAL A 100 -16.07 3.35 11.36
C VAL A 100 -16.68 3.98 12.61
N PRO A 101 -17.93 3.66 13.04
CA PRO A 101 -18.50 4.27 14.25
C PRO A 101 -17.73 3.95 15.54
N GLY A 102 -16.94 2.89 15.53
CA GLY A 102 -16.10 2.47 16.65
C GLY A 102 -14.74 3.17 16.74
N TYR A 103 -14.31 3.88 15.70
CA TYR A 103 -13.02 4.57 15.71
C TYR A 103 -13.15 6.06 15.98
N ASP A 104 -12.25 6.59 16.80
CA ASP A 104 -12.13 8.04 17.03
C ASP A 104 -11.47 8.73 15.84
N HIS A 105 -10.44 8.08 15.26
CA HIS A 105 -9.72 8.56 14.09
C HIS A 105 -9.65 7.49 13.01
N PHE A 106 -10.00 7.87 11.78
CA PHE A 106 -9.96 7.00 10.61
C PHE A 106 -9.03 7.58 9.55
N PHE A 107 -7.87 6.98 9.38
CA PHE A 107 -6.86 7.34 8.40
C PHE A 107 -7.08 6.51 7.14
N ALA A 108 -7.03 7.13 5.95
CA ALA A 108 -7.20 6.41 4.70
C ALA A 108 -6.31 6.94 3.56
N ILE A 109 -5.95 6.06 2.65
CA ILE A 109 -5.14 6.37 1.46
C ILE A 109 -5.97 6.96 0.30
N GLN A 110 -7.23 7.23 0.52
CA GLN A 110 -8.19 7.67 -0.51
C GLN A 110 -9.26 8.55 0.14
N LYS A 111 -9.89 9.40 -0.65
CA LYS A 111 -10.97 10.30 -0.18
C LYS A 111 -12.34 9.68 -0.42
N GLY A 112 -12.91 9.86 -1.60
CA GLY A 112 -14.24 9.33 -1.98
C GLY A 112 -15.33 9.64 -0.94
N PRO A 113 -16.17 8.65 -0.57
CA PRO A 113 -17.23 8.82 0.41
C PRO A 113 -16.74 8.79 1.87
N LEU A 114 -15.47 8.45 2.12
CA LEU A 114 -14.94 8.23 3.46
C LEU A 114 -15.03 9.46 4.38
N PRO A 115 -14.64 10.68 3.94
CA PRO A 115 -14.68 11.86 4.80
C PRO A 115 -16.07 12.11 5.36
N GLU A 116 -17.09 12.15 4.48
CA GLU A 116 -18.46 12.44 4.86
C GLU A 116 -19.05 11.32 5.74
N PHE A 117 -18.77 10.07 5.38
CA PHE A 117 -19.24 8.92 6.16
C PHE A 117 -18.63 8.90 7.57
N CYS A 118 -17.34 9.14 7.70
CA CYS A 118 -16.66 9.21 9.00
C CYS A 118 -17.29 10.30 9.88
N ILE A 119 -17.43 11.51 9.35
CA ILE A 119 -18.00 12.65 10.09
C ILE A 119 -19.43 12.33 10.57
N ARG A 120 -20.30 11.77 9.71
CA ARG A 120 -21.68 11.39 10.07
C ARG A 120 -21.74 10.32 11.15
N ASN A 121 -20.71 9.48 11.28
CA ASN A 121 -20.63 8.39 12.25
C ASN A 121 -19.73 8.70 13.45
N GLY A 122 -19.35 9.97 13.65
CA GLY A 122 -18.61 10.42 14.82
C GLY A 122 -17.12 10.09 14.83
N SER A 123 -16.56 9.72 13.68
CA SER A 123 -15.13 9.47 13.49
C SER A 123 -14.44 10.64 12.78
N ARG A 124 -13.22 10.99 13.17
CA ARG A 124 -12.41 12.00 12.47
C ARG A 124 -11.70 11.35 11.30
N TYR A 125 -12.00 11.81 10.09
CA TYR A 125 -11.31 11.34 8.89
C TYR A 125 -10.01 12.09 8.68
N HIS A 126 -8.96 11.34 8.30
CA HIS A 126 -7.66 11.86 7.90
C HIS A 126 -7.20 11.19 6.60
N PHE A 127 -6.79 11.99 5.62
CA PHE A 127 -6.11 11.46 4.46
C PHE A 127 -4.65 11.18 4.81
N LEU A 128 -4.26 9.90 4.83
CA LEU A 128 -2.90 9.46 5.14
C LEU A 128 -2.49 8.34 4.18
N PRO A 129 -1.77 8.68 3.09
CA PRO A 129 -1.26 7.66 2.18
C PRO A 129 -0.20 6.79 2.86
N THR A 130 0.09 5.63 2.29
CA THR A 130 1.21 4.80 2.69
C THR A 130 2.55 5.46 2.37
N ALA A 131 3.65 4.74 2.49
CA ALA A 131 5.00 5.23 2.30
C ALA A 131 5.84 4.21 1.52
N CYS A 132 7.08 4.55 1.20
CA CYS A 132 8.02 3.59 0.63
C CYS A 132 8.37 2.50 1.65
N SER A 133 8.46 1.26 1.15
CA SER A 133 8.71 0.09 1.99
C SER A 133 10.19 -0.17 2.22
N PHE A 134 11.08 0.44 1.45
CA PHE A 134 12.53 0.27 1.58
C PHE A 134 13.29 1.58 1.44
N PHE A 135 14.48 1.58 2.03
CA PHE A 135 15.45 2.65 1.93
C PHE A 135 16.67 2.17 1.15
N ASP A 136 17.14 2.97 0.23
CA ASP A 136 18.40 2.72 -0.47
C ASP A 136 19.26 3.98 -0.51
N THR A 137 20.42 3.89 0.10
CA THR A 137 21.42 4.97 0.13
C THR A 137 22.52 4.77 -0.94
N GLY A 138 22.46 3.69 -1.71
CA GLY A 138 23.44 3.40 -2.76
C GLY A 138 23.35 4.37 -3.93
N THR A 139 24.45 4.51 -4.66
CA THR A 139 24.46 5.27 -5.91
C THR A 139 23.59 4.59 -6.95
N LEU A 140 22.70 5.34 -7.60
CA LEU A 140 21.92 4.83 -8.71
C LEU A 140 22.82 4.64 -9.94
N SER A 141 22.57 3.56 -10.69
CA SER A 141 23.14 3.35 -12.01
C SER A 141 22.09 3.66 -13.09
N PRO A 142 22.46 4.36 -14.16
CA PRO A 142 21.59 4.49 -15.32
C PRO A 142 21.50 3.20 -16.13
N GLU A 143 22.43 2.27 -15.94
CA GLU A 143 22.40 0.97 -16.60
C GLU A 143 21.36 0.09 -15.94
N ARG A 144 20.34 -0.29 -16.71
CA ARG A 144 19.18 -1.07 -16.26
C ARG A 144 18.92 -2.20 -17.26
N ASN A 145 18.54 -3.35 -16.76
CA ASN A 145 18.33 -4.56 -17.56
C ASN A 145 16.97 -4.60 -18.26
N TYR A 146 15.98 -3.93 -17.68
CA TYR A 146 14.60 -3.96 -18.16
C TYR A 146 14.11 -2.54 -18.52
N ASP A 147 13.24 -2.48 -19.53
CA ASP A 147 12.61 -1.22 -19.90
C ASP A 147 11.57 -0.81 -18.86
N ALA A 148 10.80 -1.77 -18.34
CA ALA A 148 9.85 -1.49 -17.27
C ALA A 148 9.66 -2.67 -16.32
N ALA A 149 9.32 -2.35 -15.06
CA ALA A 149 8.90 -3.33 -14.06
C ALA A 149 7.43 -3.17 -13.70
N PHE A 150 6.77 -4.31 -13.42
CA PHE A 150 5.46 -4.36 -12.79
C PHE A 150 5.47 -5.35 -11.62
N ILE A 151 5.14 -4.86 -10.42
CA ILE A 151 5.00 -5.70 -9.22
C ILE A 151 3.55 -5.66 -8.75
N GLY A 152 2.84 -6.80 -8.86
CA GLY A 152 1.45 -6.91 -8.46
C GLY A 152 0.79 -8.20 -8.94
N ILE A 153 -0.41 -8.47 -8.43
CA ILE A 153 -1.20 -9.62 -8.86
C ILE A 153 -1.69 -9.44 -10.31
N PRO A 154 -1.87 -10.52 -11.08
CA PRO A 154 -2.50 -10.43 -12.40
C PRO A 154 -3.98 -10.04 -12.27
N SER A 155 -4.47 -9.30 -13.24
CA SER A 155 -5.89 -9.11 -13.52
C SER A 155 -6.04 -9.02 -15.04
N LYS A 156 -7.26 -9.16 -15.54
CA LYS A 156 -7.49 -9.05 -16.98
C LYS A 156 -6.94 -7.75 -17.55
N TYR A 157 -7.26 -6.63 -16.92
CA TYR A 157 -6.81 -5.30 -17.31
C TYR A 157 -5.28 -5.16 -17.32
N ARG A 158 -4.60 -5.63 -16.26
CA ARG A 158 -3.12 -5.59 -16.17
C ARG A 158 -2.46 -6.45 -17.22
N ILE A 159 -3.00 -7.65 -17.43
CA ILE A 159 -2.49 -8.57 -18.45
C ILE A 159 -2.57 -7.94 -19.83
N GLU A 160 -3.72 -7.37 -20.22
CA GLU A 160 -3.92 -6.72 -21.53
C GLU A 160 -2.89 -5.59 -21.76
N ILE A 161 -2.62 -4.75 -20.77
CA ILE A 161 -1.62 -3.70 -20.87
C ILE A 161 -0.20 -4.27 -21.01
N LEU A 162 0.17 -5.23 -20.16
CA LEU A 162 1.51 -5.81 -20.15
C LEU A 162 1.78 -6.61 -21.43
N GLU A 163 0.80 -7.35 -21.95
CA GLU A 163 0.90 -8.05 -23.23
C GLU A 163 1.09 -7.05 -24.38
N SER A 164 0.31 -5.96 -24.40
CA SER A 164 0.48 -4.89 -25.41
C SER A 164 1.87 -4.26 -25.36
N LEU A 165 2.45 -4.06 -24.18
CA LEU A 165 3.82 -3.57 -24.06
C LEU A 165 4.84 -4.61 -24.57
N ALA A 166 4.68 -5.88 -24.23
CA ALA A 166 5.54 -6.96 -24.70
C ALA A 166 5.50 -7.12 -26.23
N GLU A 167 4.31 -7.03 -26.84
CA GLU A 167 4.11 -7.06 -28.30
C GLU A 167 4.82 -5.89 -29.01
N GLN A 168 4.94 -4.75 -28.35
CA GLN A 168 5.69 -3.58 -28.85
C GLN A 168 7.21 -3.71 -28.66
N GLY A 169 7.68 -4.86 -28.15
CA GLY A 169 9.09 -5.19 -28.01
C GLY A 169 9.76 -4.66 -26.73
N PHE A 170 8.99 -4.20 -25.72
CA PHE A 170 9.59 -3.79 -24.45
C PHE A 170 9.98 -5.00 -23.59
N SER A 171 11.16 -4.90 -22.98
CA SER A 171 11.62 -5.88 -21.98
C SER A 171 10.98 -5.57 -20.61
N LEU A 172 10.19 -6.52 -20.08
CA LEU A 172 9.47 -6.34 -18.83
C LEU A 172 10.01 -7.25 -17.72
N ALA A 173 10.05 -6.73 -16.49
CA ALA A 173 10.29 -7.48 -15.27
C ALA A 173 8.97 -7.56 -14.48
N ILE A 174 8.33 -8.73 -14.45
CA ILE A 174 7.02 -8.92 -13.83
C ILE A 174 7.17 -9.77 -12.57
N ALA A 175 6.53 -9.36 -11.48
CA ALA A 175 6.51 -10.12 -10.24
C ALA A 175 5.20 -9.96 -9.48
N GLY A 176 4.89 -10.94 -8.63
CA GLY A 176 3.73 -10.92 -7.76
C GLY A 176 3.03 -12.26 -7.64
N SER A 177 2.17 -12.37 -6.65
CA SER A 177 1.38 -13.57 -6.42
C SER A 177 0.29 -13.72 -7.48
N GLY A 178 0.00 -14.95 -7.90
CA GLY A 178 -1.08 -15.27 -8.84
C GLY A 178 -0.65 -15.45 -10.30
N TRP A 179 0.60 -15.19 -10.65
CA TRP A 179 1.10 -15.39 -12.03
C TRP A 179 1.36 -16.85 -12.40
N LYS A 180 1.34 -17.76 -11.42
CA LYS A 180 1.61 -19.19 -11.63
C LYS A 180 0.71 -19.83 -12.68
N SER A 181 -0.56 -19.45 -12.73
CA SER A 181 -1.56 -19.95 -13.68
C SER A 181 -1.55 -19.27 -15.04
N TYR A 182 -0.76 -18.21 -15.20
CA TYR A 182 -0.69 -17.48 -16.46
C TYR A 182 0.17 -18.26 -17.49
N SER A 183 -0.35 -18.45 -18.70
CA SER A 183 0.28 -19.22 -19.77
C SER A 183 0.48 -18.44 -21.08
N GLY A 184 0.27 -17.11 -21.07
CA GLY A 184 0.38 -16.25 -22.25
C GLY A 184 1.80 -15.76 -22.55
N PRO A 185 1.94 -14.75 -23.44
CA PRO A 185 3.20 -14.22 -23.95
C PRO A 185 4.17 -13.69 -22.86
N LEU A 186 3.63 -13.26 -21.72
CA LEU A 186 4.46 -12.70 -20.62
C LEU A 186 5.20 -13.77 -19.82
N ARG A 187 4.99 -15.07 -20.06
CA ARG A 187 5.54 -16.13 -19.20
C ARG A 187 7.04 -16.04 -19.01
N GLY A 188 7.81 -15.68 -20.05
CA GLY A 188 9.26 -15.50 -20.00
C GLY A 188 9.72 -14.22 -19.29
N MET A 189 8.80 -13.30 -18.95
CA MET A 189 9.07 -12.00 -18.31
C MET A 189 8.68 -12.03 -16.82
N ILE A 190 8.08 -13.12 -16.32
CA ILE A 190 7.69 -13.29 -14.93
C ILE A 190 8.90 -13.80 -14.14
N LEU A 191 9.47 -12.94 -13.30
CA LEU A 191 10.62 -13.25 -12.46
C LEU A 191 10.22 -13.99 -11.19
N TYR A 192 9.09 -13.60 -10.58
CA TYR A 192 8.52 -14.23 -9.40
C TYR A 192 7.01 -14.39 -9.57
N ASP A 193 6.49 -15.57 -9.29
CA ASP A 193 5.06 -15.91 -9.31
C ASP A 193 4.47 -16.09 -7.89
N SER A 194 5.12 -15.48 -6.92
CA SER A 194 4.76 -15.46 -5.50
C SER A 194 4.87 -14.03 -4.94
N TRP A 195 4.49 -13.87 -3.68
CA TRP A 195 4.74 -12.61 -2.99
C TRP A 195 6.25 -12.31 -2.96
N THR A 196 6.61 -11.09 -3.30
CA THR A 196 8.00 -10.60 -3.23
C THR A 196 8.24 -9.88 -1.91
N ASP A 197 9.37 -10.14 -1.28
CA ASP A 197 9.84 -9.34 -0.15
C ASP A 197 10.38 -7.98 -0.62
N GLU A 198 10.72 -7.13 0.36
CA GLU A 198 11.24 -5.78 0.09
C GLU A 198 12.50 -5.78 -0.76
N LYS A 199 13.44 -6.71 -0.47
CA LYS A 199 14.70 -6.82 -1.20
C LYS A 199 14.47 -7.22 -2.65
N GLN A 200 13.66 -8.25 -2.88
CA GLN A 200 13.30 -8.70 -4.22
C GLN A 200 12.60 -7.59 -5.01
N SER A 201 11.65 -6.88 -4.38
CA SER A 201 10.94 -5.75 -4.99
C SER A 201 11.90 -4.62 -5.34
N ALA A 202 12.80 -4.26 -4.43
CA ALA A 202 13.82 -3.25 -4.66
C ALA A 202 14.78 -3.64 -5.78
N ASP A 203 15.24 -4.90 -5.81
CA ASP A 203 16.16 -5.40 -6.85
C ASP A 203 15.52 -5.38 -8.24
N ILE A 204 14.24 -5.76 -8.36
CA ILE A 204 13.49 -5.67 -9.63
C ILE A 204 13.40 -4.22 -10.10
N LEU A 205 12.95 -3.33 -9.22
CA LEU A 205 12.77 -1.91 -9.54
C LEU A 205 14.09 -1.25 -9.91
N LYS A 206 15.15 -1.46 -9.15
CA LYS A 206 16.49 -0.90 -9.43
C LYS A 206 17.09 -1.39 -10.75
N ASN A 207 16.69 -2.54 -11.25
CA ASN A 207 17.12 -3.08 -12.54
C ASN A 207 16.20 -2.69 -13.70
N SER A 208 15.21 -1.81 -13.47
CA SER A 208 14.25 -1.39 -14.48
C SER A 208 14.28 0.13 -14.67
N ARG A 209 14.18 0.59 -15.93
CA ARG A 209 14.20 2.03 -16.26
C ARG A 209 12.93 2.72 -15.78
N ALA A 210 11.79 2.10 -16.01
CA ALA A 210 10.48 2.59 -15.53
C ALA A 210 9.82 1.59 -14.58
N GLY A 211 8.97 2.10 -13.70
CA GLY A 211 8.08 1.30 -12.87
C GLY A 211 6.62 1.60 -13.23
N LEU A 212 5.84 0.55 -13.46
CA LEU A 212 4.44 0.65 -13.87
C LEU A 212 3.52 0.61 -12.64
N ASN A 213 2.69 1.64 -12.50
CA ASN A 213 1.59 1.59 -11.54
C ASN A 213 0.27 1.42 -12.29
N LEU A 214 -0.28 0.21 -12.21
CA LEU A 214 -1.53 -0.20 -12.86
C LEU A 214 -2.57 -0.60 -11.81
N SER A 215 -3.79 -0.11 -11.95
CA SER A 215 -4.94 -0.51 -11.12
C SER A 215 -5.30 -1.98 -11.33
N VAL A 216 -6.02 -2.60 -10.39
CA VAL A 216 -6.47 -4.00 -10.53
C VAL A 216 -7.54 -4.12 -11.61
N ASP A 217 -8.48 -3.19 -11.60
CA ASP A 217 -9.56 -3.08 -12.55
C ASP A 217 -9.37 -1.84 -13.40
N ASN A 218 -10.03 -1.79 -14.56
CA ASN A 218 -10.03 -0.59 -15.39
C ASN A 218 -10.55 0.60 -14.54
N PRO A 219 -9.79 1.70 -14.43
CA PRO A 219 -10.18 2.87 -13.64
C PRO A 219 -11.33 3.70 -14.25
N GLU A 220 -11.95 3.27 -15.36
CA GLU A 220 -13.04 3.99 -16.03
C GLU A 220 -14.12 4.48 -15.04
N GLY A 221 -14.24 5.79 -14.94
CA GLY A 221 -15.21 6.43 -14.05
C GLY A 221 -14.84 6.47 -12.57
N ASP A 222 -13.64 6.05 -12.19
CA ASP A 222 -13.17 6.04 -10.82
C ASP A 222 -12.05 7.05 -10.55
N ASN A 223 -12.37 8.34 -10.64
CA ASN A 223 -11.44 9.43 -10.32
C ASN A 223 -11.12 9.53 -8.81
N ASP A 224 -11.82 8.77 -7.98
CA ASP A 224 -11.61 8.70 -6.53
C ASP A 224 -10.57 7.65 -6.15
N THR A 225 -9.58 7.54 -6.93
CA THR A 225 -8.58 6.52 -6.82
C THR A 225 -7.69 6.73 -5.60
N HIS A 226 -7.26 5.64 -5.05
CA HIS A 226 -6.30 5.61 -3.95
C HIS A 226 -4.87 5.74 -4.49
N ILE A 227 -3.98 6.25 -3.66
CA ILE A 227 -2.56 6.20 -3.95
C ILE A 227 -2.02 4.83 -3.58
N SER A 228 -1.62 4.08 -4.61
CA SER A 228 -1.01 2.77 -4.42
C SER A 228 0.33 2.87 -3.69
N PRO A 229 0.63 2.00 -2.71
CA PRO A 229 1.96 1.91 -2.10
C PRO A 229 3.08 1.74 -3.11
N ARG A 230 2.83 1.06 -4.22
CA ARG A 230 3.78 0.82 -5.31
C ARG A 230 4.39 2.10 -5.87
N ILE A 231 3.64 3.21 -5.88
CA ILE A 231 4.12 4.50 -6.37
C ILE A 231 5.34 4.95 -5.57
N TYR A 232 5.28 4.85 -4.24
CA TYR A 232 6.39 5.23 -3.36
C TYR A 232 7.59 4.32 -3.56
N ASP A 233 7.38 3.02 -3.74
CA ASP A 233 8.45 2.05 -3.96
C ASP A 233 9.15 2.26 -5.31
N ILE A 234 8.40 2.54 -6.38
CA ILE A 234 8.95 2.87 -7.68
C ILE A 234 9.85 4.11 -7.59
N LEU A 235 9.37 5.18 -6.99
CA LEU A 235 10.11 6.42 -6.83
C LEU A 235 11.32 6.24 -5.90
N ALA A 236 11.18 5.49 -4.79
CA ALA A 236 12.27 5.20 -3.86
C ALA A 236 13.39 4.36 -4.49
N ALA A 237 13.09 3.53 -5.49
CA ALA A 237 14.05 2.75 -6.25
C ALA A 237 14.79 3.57 -7.32
N GLY A 238 14.40 4.83 -7.53
CA GLY A 238 14.94 5.66 -8.62
C GLY A 238 14.53 5.13 -10.00
N CYS A 239 13.31 4.58 -10.11
CA CYS A 239 12.67 4.30 -11.38
C CYS A 239 11.87 5.53 -11.83
N VAL A 240 11.76 5.70 -13.15
CA VAL A 240 10.78 6.63 -13.72
C VAL A 240 9.38 6.07 -13.50
N LEU A 241 8.52 6.81 -12.84
CA LEU A 241 7.14 6.36 -12.61
C LEU A 241 6.29 6.57 -13.86
N LEU A 242 5.72 5.49 -14.39
CA LEU A 242 4.67 5.52 -15.40
C LEU A 242 3.38 4.98 -14.78
N THR A 243 2.37 5.83 -14.66
CA THR A 243 1.15 5.52 -13.92
C THR A 243 -0.10 5.88 -14.71
N GLU A 244 -1.20 5.23 -14.38
CA GLU A 244 -2.52 5.75 -14.76
C GLU A 244 -2.72 7.14 -14.16
N ASN A 245 -3.53 7.97 -14.84
CA ASN A 245 -3.80 9.32 -14.38
C ASN A 245 -4.69 9.28 -13.13
N VAL A 246 -4.06 9.52 -11.97
CA VAL A 246 -4.71 9.58 -10.65
C VAL A 246 -4.52 10.98 -10.10
N PRO A 247 -5.54 11.86 -10.12
CA PRO A 247 -5.41 13.25 -9.70
C PRO A 247 -4.79 13.41 -8.31
N LEU A 248 -5.10 12.51 -7.38
CA LEU A 248 -4.59 12.53 -6.01
C LEU A 248 -3.06 12.40 -5.90
N ILE A 249 -2.38 11.86 -6.93
CA ILE A 249 -0.91 11.74 -6.95
C ILE A 249 -0.27 13.12 -6.91
N TYR A 250 -0.79 14.09 -7.66
CA TYR A 250 -0.21 15.44 -7.75
C TYR A 250 -0.16 16.15 -6.38
N ASP A 251 -1.18 15.94 -5.56
CA ASP A 251 -1.25 16.52 -4.21
C ASP A 251 -0.38 15.75 -3.20
N SER A 252 -0.16 14.46 -3.44
CA SER A 252 0.43 13.56 -2.44
C SER A 252 1.94 13.42 -2.54
N ILE A 253 2.51 13.68 -3.71
CA ILE A 253 3.96 13.65 -3.96
C ILE A 253 4.42 14.94 -4.67
N PRO A 254 4.16 16.11 -4.09
CA PRO A 254 4.50 17.38 -4.72
C PRO A 254 6.01 17.46 -5.02
N GLY A 255 6.32 17.99 -6.19
CA GLY A 255 7.70 18.12 -6.66
C GLY A 255 8.29 16.86 -7.31
N CYS A 256 7.59 15.73 -7.31
CA CYS A 256 8.01 14.55 -8.05
C CYS A 256 7.64 14.67 -9.54
N HIS A 257 8.57 14.27 -10.40
CA HIS A 257 8.35 14.12 -11.83
C HIS A 257 7.89 12.69 -12.15
N PHE A 258 6.82 12.56 -12.93
CA PHE A 258 6.30 11.26 -13.36
C PHE A 258 5.48 11.40 -14.64
N HIS A 259 5.26 10.28 -15.33
CA HIS A 259 4.45 10.21 -16.52
C HIS A 259 3.10 9.57 -16.21
N ALA A 260 2.03 10.24 -16.59
CA ALA A 260 0.67 9.71 -16.50
C ALA A 260 0.10 9.41 -17.87
N PHE A 261 -0.70 8.35 -17.96
CA PHE A 261 -1.48 8.02 -19.15
C PHE A 261 -2.95 7.84 -18.79
N SER A 262 -3.82 8.24 -19.71
CA SER A 262 -5.27 8.00 -19.62
C SER A 262 -5.61 6.64 -20.25
N GLU A 263 -6.80 6.14 -19.97
CA GLU A 263 -7.30 4.85 -20.50
C GLU A 263 -7.29 4.78 -22.04
N ARG A 264 -7.43 5.91 -22.70
CA ARG A 264 -7.44 6.00 -24.17
C ARG A 264 -6.05 6.12 -24.78
N GLU A 265 -5.04 6.32 -23.96
CA GLU A 265 -3.65 6.42 -24.40
C GLU A 265 -2.96 5.05 -24.33
N ASN A 266 -2.18 4.74 -25.35
CA ASN A 266 -1.30 3.59 -25.34
C ASN A 266 -0.10 3.87 -24.41
N PRO A 267 0.05 3.19 -23.27
CA PRO A 267 1.17 3.41 -22.35
C PRO A 267 2.54 3.16 -23.00
N GLY A 268 2.59 2.35 -24.08
CA GLY A 268 3.81 2.11 -24.83
C GLY A 268 4.38 3.35 -25.50
N ILE A 269 3.54 4.31 -25.91
CA ILE A 269 4.00 5.60 -26.46
C ILE A 269 4.75 6.39 -25.40
N LYS A 270 4.19 6.45 -24.18
CA LYS A 270 4.84 7.12 -23.04
C LYS A 270 6.13 6.40 -22.62
N LEU A 271 6.09 5.07 -22.56
CA LEU A 271 7.28 4.29 -22.22
C LEU A 271 8.39 4.49 -23.25
N ARG A 272 8.06 4.52 -24.55
CA ARG A 272 9.05 4.82 -25.60
C ARG A 272 9.67 6.20 -25.41
N SER A 273 8.85 7.22 -25.14
CA SER A 273 9.34 8.58 -24.89
C SER A 273 10.28 8.65 -23.68
N ILE A 274 9.96 7.92 -22.59
CA ILE A 274 10.83 7.81 -21.42
C ILE A 274 12.19 7.20 -21.81
N LEU A 275 12.19 6.12 -22.60
CA LEU A 275 13.40 5.42 -22.98
C LEU A 275 14.26 6.25 -23.94
N ASP A 276 13.65 6.95 -24.89
CA ASP A 276 14.33 7.80 -25.85
C ASP A 276 15.02 9.01 -25.18
N ASN A 277 14.48 9.48 -24.04
CA ASN A 277 15.01 10.59 -23.24
C ASN A 277 15.60 10.14 -21.89
N TYR A 278 16.01 8.88 -21.76
CA TYR A 278 16.31 8.26 -20.48
C TYR A 278 17.38 8.97 -19.65
N SER A 279 18.35 9.61 -20.27
CA SER A 279 19.39 10.37 -19.53
C SER A 279 18.81 11.54 -18.73
N GLU A 280 17.83 12.25 -19.28
CA GLU A 280 17.14 13.34 -18.59
C GLU A 280 16.18 12.77 -17.53
N GLU A 281 15.38 11.77 -17.89
CA GLU A 281 14.44 11.07 -17.01
C GLU A 281 15.13 10.46 -15.78
N PHE A 282 16.33 9.92 -15.95
CA PHE A 282 17.12 9.38 -14.86
C PHE A 282 17.53 10.45 -13.83
N SER A 283 17.80 11.67 -14.27
CA SER A 283 18.08 12.79 -13.36
C SER A 283 16.86 13.16 -12.51
N TYR A 284 15.68 13.13 -13.09
CA TYR A 284 14.43 13.32 -12.34
C TYR A 284 14.15 12.15 -11.40
N ALA A 285 14.44 10.91 -11.81
CA ALA A 285 14.25 9.73 -10.98
C ALA A 285 15.12 9.77 -9.71
N ASP A 286 16.35 10.27 -9.78
CA ASP A 286 17.21 10.45 -8.61
C ASP A 286 16.70 11.56 -7.68
N LEU A 287 16.19 12.67 -8.24
CA LEU A 287 15.52 13.71 -7.47
C LEU A 287 14.28 13.16 -6.76
N ASN A 288 13.41 12.45 -7.46
CA ASN A 288 12.21 11.81 -6.92
C ASN A 288 12.56 10.87 -5.75
N ARG A 289 13.59 10.04 -5.92
CA ARG A 289 14.09 9.17 -4.85
C ARG A 289 14.43 9.96 -3.59
N SER A 290 15.16 11.05 -3.75
CA SER A 290 15.56 11.92 -2.64
C SER A 290 14.34 12.52 -1.93
N ILE A 291 13.33 12.98 -2.67
CA ILE A 291 12.08 13.53 -2.12
C ILE A 291 11.33 12.45 -1.33
N VAL A 292 11.15 11.25 -1.91
CA VAL A 292 10.38 10.18 -1.29
C VAL A 292 11.07 9.66 -0.03
N GLN A 293 12.36 9.43 -0.08
CA GLN A 293 13.12 8.95 1.07
C GLN A 293 13.20 9.98 2.22
N LYS A 294 13.08 11.26 1.92
CA LYS A 294 13.06 12.32 2.94
C LYS A 294 11.67 12.50 3.56
N SER A 295 10.61 12.45 2.76
CA SER A 295 9.30 12.97 3.16
C SER A 295 8.16 11.93 3.11
N HIS A 296 8.40 10.74 2.54
CA HIS A 296 7.36 9.73 2.34
C HIS A 296 7.79 8.35 2.87
N THR A 297 8.33 8.32 4.09
CA THR A 297 8.70 7.11 4.82
C THR A 297 7.63 6.74 5.83
N TYR A 298 7.63 5.49 6.29
CA TYR A 298 6.74 5.08 7.39
C TYR A 298 7.02 5.88 8.67
N GLN A 299 8.25 6.35 8.90
CA GLN A 299 8.55 7.25 10.01
C GLN A 299 7.77 8.57 9.88
N ASN A 300 7.78 9.20 8.70
CA ASN A 300 7.01 10.42 8.47
C ASN A 300 5.50 10.19 8.68
N ARG A 301 4.97 9.05 8.19
CA ARG A 301 3.54 8.72 8.36
C ARG A 301 3.14 8.48 9.81
N VAL A 302 4.00 7.82 10.57
CA VAL A 302 3.74 7.56 11.99
C VAL A 302 3.78 8.86 12.79
N SER A 303 4.78 9.73 12.56
CA SER A 303 4.82 11.05 13.20
C SER A 303 3.57 11.88 12.87
N GLU A 304 3.13 11.87 11.59
CA GLU A 304 1.90 12.54 11.17
C GLU A 304 0.64 11.93 11.83
N LEU A 305 0.56 10.60 11.88
CA LEU A 305 -0.55 9.88 12.52
C LEU A 305 -0.68 10.24 14.00
N ILE A 306 0.44 10.25 14.73
CA ILE A 306 0.48 10.61 16.15
C ILE A 306 0.00 12.04 16.35
N ASN A 307 0.56 13.00 15.62
CA ASN A 307 0.18 14.42 15.71
C ASN A 307 -1.31 14.67 15.42
N LEU A 308 -1.90 13.91 14.49
CA LEU A 308 -3.33 14.03 14.15
C LEU A 308 -4.24 13.31 15.15
N ALA A 309 -3.71 12.35 15.91
CA ALA A 309 -4.46 11.59 16.90
C ALA A 309 -4.48 12.24 18.29
N GLU A 310 -3.63 13.20 18.57
CA GLU A 310 -3.65 14.03 19.78
C GLU A 310 -4.88 14.98 19.77
#